data_a04b1f01396a9fa2ed2ca61fadfaf535
#
_entry.id   a04b1f01396a9fa2ed2ca61fadfaf535
#
_cell.length_a   1.000
_cell.length_b   1.000
_cell.length_c   1.000
_cell.angle_alpha   90.00
_cell.angle_beta   90.00
_cell.angle_gamma   90.00
#
_symmetry.space_group_name_H-M   'P 1'
#
loop_
_entity.id
_entity.type
_entity.pdbx_description
1 polymer ?
#
loop_
_entity_poly.entity_id
_entity_poly.type
_entity_poly.pdbx_seq_one_letter_code
_entity_poly.pdbx_strand_id
1 'polypeptide(L)'
;MQTTSLLYRQILADPKHWFESTVVIGDIGDLVTELGEKILFGGIAIIVARDSPDTGFREQQLISISTSQHMFDNDPTLGTAIAAEIEIQMLNPIGDIPTMAQLVPYVRVCNATQQSEWVQQGVFYIDTRQVTHNVDGIDVLTVHGFDAMLKADRYWQDTGRLNWSLGTVADTAMVQEIATIIDVSVDPRTWDIMTDGFRIPPPTNYTLREVLGYIAGAYAGCFIMTDVGELRLVSILELPQETNLLVDGAGDYITFGGDRIKLTA
;
A
#
# COMPACT_ATOMS: atom_id res chain seq x y z
N MET A 1 -4.30 10.74 1.99
CA MET A 1 -4.52 11.10 0.56
C MET A 1 -3.16 11.44 -0.02
N GLN A 2 -2.79 10.80 -1.11
CA GLN A 2 -1.52 11.01 -1.79
C GLN A 2 -1.49 12.41 -2.45
N THR A 3 -0.38 13.13 -2.28
CA THR A 3 -0.22 14.45 -2.89
C THR A 3 0.15 14.31 -4.36
N THR A 4 -0.71 14.78 -5.24
CA THR A 4 -0.45 14.85 -6.68
C THR A 4 0.07 16.22 -7.08
N SER A 5 0.89 16.26 -8.13
CA SER A 5 1.46 17.52 -8.65
C SER A 5 0.39 18.46 -9.23
N LEU A 6 0.78 19.71 -9.43
CA LEU A 6 -0.07 20.66 -10.14
C LEU A 6 -0.33 20.19 -11.58
N LEU A 7 0.68 19.61 -12.23
CA LEU A 7 0.55 19.06 -13.59
C LEU A 7 -0.49 17.94 -13.67
N TYR A 8 -0.47 16.99 -12.70
CA TYR A 8 -1.49 15.92 -12.60
C TYR A 8 -2.90 16.50 -12.58
N ARG A 9 -3.14 17.52 -11.70
CA ARG A 9 -4.46 18.15 -11.56
C ARG A 9 -4.87 18.93 -12.82
N GLN A 10 -3.92 19.58 -13.51
CA GLN A 10 -4.20 20.30 -14.74
C GLN A 10 -4.59 19.35 -15.86
N ILE A 11 -3.90 18.22 -16.02
CA ILE A 11 -4.23 17.22 -17.04
C ILE A 11 -5.58 16.56 -16.70
N LEU A 12 -5.83 16.24 -15.44
CA LEU A 12 -7.10 15.65 -14.97
C LEU A 12 -8.31 16.56 -15.29
N ALA A 13 -8.12 17.87 -15.28
CA ALA A 13 -9.17 18.83 -15.66
C ALA A 13 -9.44 18.90 -17.16
N ASP A 14 -8.58 18.33 -18.02
CA ASP A 14 -8.80 18.23 -19.46
C ASP A 14 -9.89 17.18 -19.76
N PRO A 15 -10.99 17.51 -20.44
CA PRO A 15 -12.04 16.54 -20.76
C PRO A 15 -11.61 15.42 -21.68
N LYS A 16 -10.43 15.52 -22.30
CA LYS A 16 -9.83 14.51 -23.19
C LYS A 16 -8.65 13.79 -22.55
N HIS A 17 -8.56 13.76 -21.22
CA HIS A 17 -7.55 13.00 -20.53
C HIS A 17 -7.84 11.49 -20.58
N TRP A 18 -6.80 10.68 -20.43
CA TRP A 18 -6.88 9.24 -20.20
C TRP A 18 -5.87 8.83 -19.13
N PHE A 19 -6.05 7.65 -18.59
CA PHE A 19 -5.13 7.06 -17.61
C PHE A 19 -4.27 6.01 -18.28
N GLU A 20 -3.00 5.98 -17.91
CA GLU A 20 -2.08 4.89 -18.19
C GLU A 20 -1.73 4.20 -16.89
N SER A 21 -1.66 2.87 -16.94
CA SER A 21 -1.31 2.04 -15.79
C SER A 21 -0.08 1.21 -16.09
N THR A 22 0.72 0.96 -15.07
CA THR A 22 1.85 0.03 -15.13
C THR A 22 1.95 -0.72 -13.81
N VAL A 23 2.45 -1.96 -13.87
CA VAL A 23 2.78 -2.75 -12.68
C VAL A 23 4.25 -3.09 -12.73
N VAL A 24 4.95 -2.72 -11.68
CA VAL A 24 6.30 -3.22 -11.42
C VAL A 24 6.15 -4.48 -10.59
N ILE A 25 6.59 -5.60 -11.15
CA ILE A 25 6.74 -6.82 -10.39
C ILE A 25 8.15 -6.76 -9.83
N GLY A 26 8.25 -6.55 -8.50
CA GLY A 26 9.51 -6.56 -7.77
C GLY A 26 10.07 -7.96 -7.83
N ASP A 27 10.69 -8.27 -8.91
CA ASP A 27 11.73 -9.26 -9.00
C ASP A 27 13.05 -8.50 -8.93
N ILE A 28 13.67 -8.90 -8.07
CA ILE A 28 14.89 -9.56 -8.03
C ILE A 28 15.31 -9.90 -9.49
N GLY A 29 15.56 -8.84 -10.27
CA GLY A 29 16.14 -9.01 -11.59
C GLY A 29 17.64 -9.26 -11.43
N ASP A 30 18.17 -10.26 -12.11
CA ASP A 30 19.62 -10.45 -12.16
C ASP A 30 20.31 -9.17 -12.64
N LEU A 31 21.35 -8.72 -11.93
CA LEU A 31 22.22 -7.69 -12.45
C LEU A 31 22.91 -8.27 -13.68
N VAL A 32 22.65 -7.68 -14.85
CA VAL A 32 23.26 -8.13 -16.09
C VAL A 32 24.22 -7.06 -16.63
N THR A 33 25.24 -7.51 -17.34
CA THR A 33 26.12 -6.63 -18.12
C THR A 33 25.36 -6.03 -19.30
N GLU A 34 25.93 -5.03 -19.98
CA GLU A 34 25.37 -4.48 -21.22
C GLU A 34 25.14 -5.56 -22.32
N LEU A 35 25.84 -6.68 -22.21
CA LEU A 35 25.70 -7.83 -23.13
C LEU A 35 24.64 -8.85 -22.67
N GLY A 36 23.95 -8.59 -21.55
CA GLY A 36 22.92 -9.48 -20.99
C GLY A 36 23.47 -10.66 -20.18
N GLU A 37 24.76 -10.68 -19.85
CA GLU A 37 25.35 -11.72 -19.02
C GLU A 37 25.09 -11.42 -17.53
N LYS A 38 24.69 -12.45 -16.75
CA LYS A 38 24.46 -12.30 -15.30
C LYS A 38 25.75 -11.97 -14.56
N ILE A 39 25.74 -10.92 -13.76
CA ILE A 39 26.84 -10.59 -12.86
C ILE A 39 26.72 -11.46 -11.62
N LEU A 40 27.76 -12.24 -11.33
CA LEU A 40 27.80 -13.14 -10.20
C LEU A 40 28.78 -12.63 -9.14
N PHE A 41 28.39 -12.73 -7.87
CA PHE A 41 29.28 -12.58 -6.73
C PHE A 41 29.37 -13.91 -5.98
N GLY A 42 30.54 -14.51 -5.97
CA GLY A 42 30.74 -15.83 -5.37
C GLY A 42 29.94 -16.96 -6.01
N GLY A 43 29.57 -16.84 -7.30
CA GLY A 43 28.74 -17.81 -8.01
C GLY A 43 27.22 -17.60 -7.85
N ILE A 44 26.80 -16.57 -7.10
CA ILE A 44 25.40 -16.20 -6.90
C ILE A 44 25.10 -14.95 -7.74
N ALA A 45 23.99 -14.97 -8.49
CA ALA A 45 23.57 -13.81 -9.28
C ALA A 45 23.27 -12.63 -8.35
N ILE A 46 23.85 -11.47 -8.68
CA ILE A 46 23.52 -10.22 -8.00
C ILE A 46 22.17 -9.74 -8.56
N ILE A 47 21.28 -9.45 -7.67
CA ILE A 47 19.91 -9.12 -7.90
C ILE A 47 19.72 -7.63 -7.72
N VAL A 48 19.07 -6.95 -8.67
CA VAL A 48 18.73 -5.54 -8.60
C VAL A 48 17.22 -5.41 -8.64
N ALA A 49 16.66 -4.70 -7.67
CA ALA A 49 15.25 -4.35 -7.72
C ALA A 49 14.97 -3.45 -8.95
N ARG A 50 13.96 -3.80 -9.73
CA ARG A 50 13.44 -2.93 -10.79
C ARG A 50 12.43 -1.98 -10.15
N ASP A 51 12.90 -0.82 -9.69
CA ASP A 51 12.08 0.12 -8.93
C ASP A 51 11.43 1.21 -9.81
N SER A 52 11.59 1.12 -11.13
CA SER A 52 11.09 2.16 -12.02
C SER A 52 9.78 1.76 -12.70
N PRO A 53 8.72 2.57 -12.58
CA PRO A 53 7.47 2.33 -13.33
C PRO A 53 7.67 2.33 -14.85
N ASP A 54 8.77 2.91 -15.34
CA ASP A 54 9.09 2.91 -16.77
C ASP A 54 9.55 1.55 -17.29
N THR A 55 9.94 0.63 -16.42
CA THR A 55 10.33 -0.75 -16.77
C THR A 55 9.26 -1.79 -16.44
N GLY A 56 8.11 -1.36 -15.89
CA GLY A 56 7.00 -2.24 -15.52
C GLY A 56 6.22 -2.78 -16.72
N PHE A 57 5.29 -3.70 -16.42
CA PHE A 57 4.35 -4.22 -17.41
C PHE A 57 3.30 -3.15 -17.73
N ARG A 58 3.09 -2.86 -19.01
CA ARG A 58 2.22 -1.80 -19.51
C ARG A 58 1.07 -2.35 -20.35
N GLU A 59 0.22 -1.46 -20.88
CA GLU A 59 -0.98 -1.73 -21.69
C GLU A 59 -0.86 -2.87 -22.72
N GLN A 60 0.30 -3.07 -23.33
CA GLN A 60 0.50 -4.15 -24.30
C GLN A 60 0.51 -5.55 -23.64
N GLN A 61 0.73 -5.61 -22.34
CA GLN A 61 0.86 -6.84 -21.57
C GLN A 61 -0.20 -6.94 -20.48
N LEU A 62 -0.70 -5.82 -19.98
CA LEU A 62 -1.75 -5.74 -18.96
C LEU A 62 -3.12 -5.80 -19.62
N ILE A 63 -3.98 -6.66 -19.13
CA ILE A 63 -5.38 -6.77 -19.55
C ILE A 63 -6.26 -6.01 -18.58
N SER A 64 -6.06 -6.20 -17.27
CA SER A 64 -6.77 -5.48 -16.24
C SER A 64 -5.96 -5.39 -14.96
N ILE A 65 -6.20 -4.31 -14.20
CA ILE A 65 -5.73 -4.13 -12.82
C ILE A 65 -6.92 -3.68 -12.00
N SER A 66 -7.15 -4.33 -10.88
CA SER A 66 -8.13 -3.92 -9.88
C SER A 66 -7.47 -3.89 -8.51
N THR A 67 -7.60 -2.80 -7.80
CA THR A 67 -7.19 -2.69 -6.40
C THR A 67 -8.40 -2.39 -5.55
N SER A 68 -8.51 -3.03 -4.39
CA SER A 68 -9.55 -2.75 -3.42
C SER A 68 -8.92 -2.53 -2.04
N GLN A 69 -9.28 -1.43 -1.42
CA GLN A 69 -8.87 -1.11 -0.05
C GLN A 69 -10.13 -0.77 0.75
N HIS A 70 -10.40 -1.57 1.73
CA HIS A 70 -11.55 -1.38 2.61
C HIS A 70 -11.08 -0.98 4.00
N MET A 71 -11.72 0.02 4.59
CA MET A 71 -11.49 0.37 5.99
C MET A 71 -12.25 -0.58 6.92
N PHE A 72 -13.32 -1.17 6.43
CA PHE A 72 -14.16 -2.14 7.13
C PHE A 72 -14.43 -3.32 6.22
N ASP A 73 -14.59 -4.51 6.78
CA ASP A 73 -14.98 -5.67 6.02
C ASP A 73 -16.45 -5.54 5.56
N ASN A 74 -17.41 -6.17 6.14
CA ASN A 74 -18.82 -6.04 5.73
C ASN A 74 -19.60 -5.01 6.54
N ASP A 75 -19.25 -4.86 7.82
CA ASP A 75 -19.86 -3.91 8.75
C ASP A 75 -18.81 -2.93 9.29
N PRO A 76 -19.19 -1.68 9.61
CA PRO A 76 -18.29 -0.70 10.23
C PRO A 76 -17.81 -1.20 11.60
N THR A 77 -16.70 -1.89 11.63
CA THR A 77 -16.12 -2.46 12.85
C THR A 77 -14.81 -1.77 13.17
N LEU A 78 -14.74 -1.15 14.36
CA LEU A 78 -13.49 -0.59 14.87
C LEU A 78 -12.60 -1.69 15.45
N GLY A 79 -11.31 -1.45 15.45
CA GLY A 79 -10.37 -2.43 16.02
C GLY A 79 -10.02 -3.53 15.03
N THR A 80 -9.82 -3.18 13.77
CA THR A 80 -9.42 -4.10 12.72
C THR A 80 -8.08 -3.71 12.11
N ALA A 81 -7.43 -4.67 11.47
CA ALA A 81 -6.28 -4.47 10.61
C ALA A 81 -6.57 -5.22 9.30
N ILE A 82 -6.93 -4.49 8.26
CA ILE A 82 -7.47 -5.05 7.01
C ILE A 82 -6.40 -4.96 5.93
N ALA A 83 -6.23 -6.06 5.18
CA ALA A 83 -5.38 -6.10 4.01
C ALA A 83 -6.11 -5.48 2.81
N ALA A 84 -5.41 -4.66 2.04
CA ALA A 84 -5.85 -4.29 0.70
C ALA A 84 -5.53 -5.42 -0.28
N GLU A 85 -6.32 -5.54 -1.33
CA GLU A 85 -6.23 -6.59 -2.33
C GLU A 85 -5.88 -6.00 -3.70
N ILE A 86 -5.20 -6.80 -4.51
CA ILE A 86 -4.94 -6.52 -5.91
C ILE A 86 -5.26 -7.75 -6.76
N GLU A 87 -5.92 -7.54 -7.89
CA GLU A 87 -6.06 -8.52 -8.95
C GLU A 87 -5.50 -7.96 -10.25
N ILE A 88 -4.62 -8.71 -10.89
CA ILE A 88 -3.99 -8.35 -12.15
C ILE A 88 -4.22 -9.48 -13.15
N GLN A 89 -4.67 -9.12 -14.34
CA GLN A 89 -4.67 -10.03 -15.48
C GLN A 89 -3.70 -9.50 -16.53
N MET A 90 -2.81 -10.35 -16.98
CA MET A 90 -1.80 -9.98 -17.97
C MET A 90 -1.51 -11.12 -18.94
N LEU A 91 -0.94 -10.80 -20.08
CA LEU A 91 -0.35 -11.81 -20.94
C LEU A 91 0.78 -12.51 -20.17
N ASN A 92 0.79 -13.85 -20.20
CA ASN A 92 1.75 -14.61 -19.41
C ASN A 92 3.20 -14.20 -19.80
N PRO A 93 3.96 -13.59 -18.90
CA PRO A 93 5.31 -13.15 -19.18
C PRO A 93 6.23 -14.35 -19.40
N ILE A 94 7.24 -14.16 -20.24
CA ILE A 94 8.30 -15.16 -20.38
C ILE A 94 9.20 -15.03 -19.15
N GLY A 95 9.16 -16.01 -18.28
CA GLY A 95 9.95 -16.08 -17.06
C GLY A 95 9.15 -16.56 -15.85
N ASP A 96 9.85 -16.97 -14.82
CA ASP A 96 9.23 -17.43 -13.57
C ASP A 96 9.09 -16.24 -12.62
N ILE A 97 7.87 -15.97 -12.20
CA ILE A 97 7.60 -14.95 -11.19
C ILE A 97 7.73 -15.60 -9.82
N PRO A 98 8.61 -15.11 -8.92
CA PRO A 98 8.79 -15.70 -7.60
C PRO A 98 7.49 -15.73 -6.78
N THR A 99 7.41 -16.71 -5.89
CA THR A 99 6.35 -16.74 -4.87
C THR A 99 6.53 -15.54 -3.94
N MET A 100 5.45 -14.87 -3.58
CA MET A 100 5.49 -13.65 -2.75
C MET A 100 6.25 -12.48 -3.39
N ALA A 101 6.39 -12.47 -4.72
CA ALA A 101 6.95 -11.30 -5.41
C ALA A 101 6.13 -10.04 -5.09
N GLN A 102 6.83 -8.93 -4.94
CA GLN A 102 6.21 -7.65 -4.69
C GLN A 102 5.58 -7.10 -5.98
N LEU A 103 4.38 -6.57 -5.87
CA LEU A 103 3.63 -5.91 -6.94
C LEU A 103 3.43 -4.45 -6.57
N VAL A 104 3.90 -3.55 -7.42
CA VAL A 104 3.71 -2.11 -7.21
C VAL A 104 3.01 -1.53 -8.43
N PRO A 105 1.68 -1.33 -8.34
CA PRO A 105 0.91 -0.68 -9.41
C PRO A 105 1.09 0.83 -9.37
N TYR A 106 1.19 1.42 -10.55
CA TYR A 106 1.26 2.86 -10.76
C TYR A 106 0.22 3.29 -11.77
N VAL A 107 -0.28 4.49 -11.61
CA VAL A 107 -1.16 5.17 -12.55
C VAL A 107 -0.63 6.57 -12.84
N ARG A 108 -0.80 7.05 -14.06
CA ARG A 108 -0.60 8.44 -14.42
C ARG A 108 -1.74 8.93 -15.30
N VAL A 109 -1.94 10.24 -15.33
CA VAL A 109 -2.91 10.88 -16.20
C VAL A 109 -2.18 11.51 -17.40
N CYS A 110 -2.75 11.34 -18.57
CA CYS A 110 -2.19 11.80 -19.84
C CYS A 110 -3.23 12.60 -20.62
N ASN A 111 -2.76 13.50 -21.48
CA ASN A 111 -3.53 14.09 -22.56
C ASN A 111 -2.68 14.09 -23.85
N ALA A 112 -3.20 14.65 -24.93
CA ALA A 112 -2.53 14.63 -26.23
C ALA A 112 -1.12 15.26 -26.24
N THR A 113 -0.75 16.07 -25.26
CA THR A 113 0.49 16.86 -25.23
C THR A 113 1.37 16.62 -24.00
N GLN A 114 0.82 16.09 -22.92
CA GLN A 114 1.50 16.02 -21.63
C GLN A 114 1.17 14.72 -20.90
N GLN A 115 2.07 14.31 -20.02
CA GLN A 115 1.91 13.19 -19.11
C GLN A 115 2.29 13.66 -17.70
N SER A 116 1.54 13.21 -16.69
CA SER A 116 1.88 13.47 -15.30
C SER A 116 2.98 12.52 -14.79
N GLU A 117 3.40 12.76 -13.56
CA GLU A 117 4.16 11.77 -12.81
C GLU A 117 3.36 10.49 -12.60
N TRP A 118 4.09 9.38 -12.37
CA TRP A 118 3.51 8.14 -11.92
C TRP A 118 3.11 8.22 -10.46
N VAL A 119 1.90 7.81 -10.14
CA VAL A 119 1.33 7.80 -8.79
C VAL A 119 1.17 6.34 -8.38
N GLN A 120 1.88 5.96 -7.31
CA GLN A 120 1.84 4.61 -6.76
C GLN A 120 0.46 4.34 -6.14
N GLN A 121 -0.08 3.13 -6.32
CA GLN A 121 -1.41 2.73 -5.84
C GLN A 121 -1.38 1.68 -4.74
N GLY A 122 -0.22 1.35 -4.23
CA GLY A 122 -0.03 0.38 -3.17
C GLY A 122 1.25 -0.42 -3.34
N VAL A 123 1.53 -1.27 -2.35
CA VAL A 123 2.59 -2.28 -2.36
C VAL A 123 1.94 -3.60 -1.96
N PHE A 124 1.91 -4.54 -2.87
CA PHE A 124 1.23 -5.83 -2.68
C PHE A 124 2.23 -6.98 -2.82
N TYR A 125 1.83 -8.16 -2.37
CA TYR A 125 2.59 -9.40 -2.47
C TYR A 125 1.72 -10.48 -3.08
N ILE A 126 2.26 -11.25 -4.00
CA ILE A 126 1.52 -12.32 -4.69
C ILE A 126 1.16 -13.42 -3.68
N ASP A 127 -0.12 -13.67 -3.56
CA ASP A 127 -0.67 -14.81 -2.81
C ASP A 127 -0.95 -15.98 -3.75
N THR A 128 -1.74 -15.75 -4.80
CA THR A 128 -2.11 -16.77 -5.76
C THR A 128 -1.85 -16.34 -7.20
N ARG A 129 -1.58 -17.33 -8.06
CA ARG A 129 -1.40 -17.14 -9.49
C ARG A 129 -2.00 -18.29 -10.26
N GLN A 130 -2.66 -17.96 -11.36
CA GLN A 130 -3.28 -18.94 -12.24
C GLN A 130 -3.02 -18.58 -13.70
N VAL A 131 -2.55 -19.54 -14.47
CA VAL A 131 -2.44 -19.42 -15.94
C VAL A 131 -3.63 -20.09 -16.58
N THR A 132 -4.32 -19.34 -17.42
CA THR A 132 -5.46 -19.84 -18.21
C THR A 132 -5.11 -19.80 -19.69
N HIS A 133 -5.27 -20.92 -20.36
CA HIS A 133 -5.09 -21.02 -21.80
C HIS A 133 -6.40 -20.61 -22.50
N ASN A 134 -6.34 -19.55 -23.31
CA ASN A 134 -7.48 -19.14 -24.11
C ASN A 134 -7.61 -20.03 -25.37
N VAL A 135 -8.81 -20.03 -25.95
CA VAL A 135 -9.16 -20.82 -27.16
C VAL A 135 -8.26 -20.41 -28.35
N ASP A 136 -7.76 -19.18 -28.33
CA ASP A 136 -6.86 -18.64 -29.36
C ASP A 136 -5.37 -18.97 -29.12
N GLY A 137 -5.05 -19.78 -28.11
CA GLY A 137 -3.68 -20.17 -27.76
C GLY A 137 -2.88 -19.07 -27.05
N ILE A 138 -3.56 -18.05 -26.52
CA ILE A 138 -2.95 -17.00 -25.72
C ILE A 138 -3.06 -17.37 -24.24
N ASP A 139 -1.92 -17.38 -23.58
CA ASP A 139 -1.84 -17.62 -22.13
C ASP A 139 -2.06 -16.32 -21.36
N VAL A 140 -3.07 -16.33 -20.51
CA VAL A 140 -3.37 -15.23 -19.59
C VAL A 140 -2.99 -15.64 -18.18
N LEU A 141 -2.14 -14.85 -17.56
CA LEU A 141 -1.78 -14.96 -16.14
C LEU A 141 -2.71 -14.06 -15.33
N THR A 142 -3.43 -14.66 -14.38
CA THR A 142 -4.17 -13.96 -13.33
C THR A 142 -3.38 -14.06 -12.03
N VAL A 143 -3.10 -12.92 -11.44
CA VAL A 143 -2.38 -12.79 -10.17
C VAL A 143 -3.31 -12.13 -9.17
N HIS A 144 -3.44 -12.74 -8.01
CA HIS A 144 -4.12 -12.14 -6.86
C HIS A 144 -3.11 -11.94 -5.73
N GLY A 145 -3.18 -10.82 -5.05
CA GLY A 145 -2.24 -10.48 -3.98
C GLY A 145 -2.87 -9.59 -2.92
N PHE A 146 -2.18 -9.50 -1.81
CA PHE A 146 -2.52 -8.64 -0.68
C PHE A 146 -1.36 -7.72 -0.34
N ASP A 147 -1.64 -6.64 0.36
CA ASP A 147 -0.60 -5.79 0.92
C ASP A 147 0.21 -6.49 2.03
N ALA A 148 1.14 -5.78 2.67
CA ALA A 148 2.00 -6.38 3.69
C ALA A 148 1.24 -6.88 4.94
N MET A 149 -0.05 -6.54 5.10
CA MET A 149 -0.88 -7.08 6.17
C MET A 149 -1.03 -8.61 6.08
N LEU A 150 -0.88 -9.20 4.88
CA LEU A 150 -0.80 -10.66 4.70
C LEU A 150 0.28 -11.29 5.59
N LYS A 151 1.42 -10.62 5.77
CA LYS A 151 2.53 -11.10 6.60
C LYS A 151 2.18 -11.08 8.11
N ALA A 152 1.14 -10.36 8.50
CA ALA A 152 0.68 -10.24 9.88
C ALA A 152 -0.25 -11.38 10.34
N ASP A 153 -0.60 -12.33 9.47
CA ASP A 153 -1.46 -13.48 9.80
C ASP A 153 -0.74 -14.59 10.58
N ARG A 154 0.54 -14.42 10.88
CA ARG A 154 1.29 -15.34 11.74
C ARG A 154 1.14 -15.01 13.22
N TYR A 155 1.23 -16.03 14.05
CA TYR A 155 1.15 -15.88 15.51
C TYR A 155 2.38 -15.17 16.07
N TRP A 156 2.18 -14.34 17.09
CA TRP A 156 3.26 -13.65 17.79
C TRP A 156 4.34 -14.61 18.29
N GLN A 157 3.95 -15.72 18.90
CA GLN A 157 4.86 -16.73 19.43
C GLN A 157 5.80 -17.34 18.40
N ASP A 158 5.40 -17.36 17.11
CA ASP A 158 6.17 -17.95 16.03
C ASP A 158 7.21 -16.97 15.45
N THR A 159 7.25 -15.75 15.93
CA THR A 159 8.20 -14.72 15.45
C THR A 159 9.60 -14.85 16.05
N GLY A 160 9.79 -15.74 17.03
CA GLY A 160 11.06 -15.90 17.75
C GLY A 160 11.41 -14.75 18.71
N ARG A 161 10.53 -13.76 18.84
CA ARG A 161 10.72 -12.56 19.67
C ARG A 161 10.16 -12.69 21.07
N LEU A 162 10.33 -13.87 21.68
CA LEU A 162 9.77 -14.24 22.98
C LEU A 162 10.43 -13.56 24.20
N ASN A 163 11.46 -12.74 24.01
CA ASN A 163 12.25 -12.19 25.11
C ASN A 163 11.68 -10.93 25.79
N TRP A 164 10.36 -10.80 25.85
CA TRP A 164 9.76 -9.86 26.79
C TRP A 164 9.66 -10.50 28.17
N SER A 165 10.79 -10.66 28.79
CA SER A 165 10.90 -11.43 30.02
C SER A 165 10.26 -10.77 31.24
N LEU A 166 9.85 -9.51 31.19
CA LEU A 166 9.37 -8.79 32.36
C LEU A 166 8.31 -7.73 32.03
N GLY A 167 7.05 -8.11 32.02
CA GLY A 167 5.97 -7.14 32.17
C GLY A 167 5.28 -6.70 30.89
N THR A 168 4.76 -5.49 30.88
CA THR A 168 3.99 -4.90 29.79
C THR A 168 4.86 -4.00 28.93
N VAL A 169 4.53 -3.90 27.65
CA VAL A 169 5.19 -3.04 26.65
C VAL A 169 4.25 -1.88 26.28
N ALA A 170 4.81 -0.75 25.89
CA ALA A 170 4.01 0.32 25.32
C ALA A 170 3.41 -0.12 23.98
N ASP A 171 2.19 0.28 23.71
CA ASP A 171 1.48 -0.01 22.46
C ASP A 171 2.23 0.52 21.23
N THR A 172 2.83 1.71 21.32
CA THR A 172 3.69 2.29 20.27
C THR A 172 4.89 1.40 19.96
N ALA A 173 5.54 0.84 21.01
CA ALA A 173 6.65 -0.09 20.84
C ALA A 173 6.18 -1.41 20.23
N MET A 174 4.96 -1.87 20.57
CA MET A 174 4.35 -3.05 19.97
C MET A 174 4.09 -2.85 18.46
N VAL A 175 3.49 -1.73 18.07
CA VAL A 175 3.25 -1.41 16.67
C VAL A 175 4.57 -1.35 15.89
N GLN A 176 5.59 -0.69 16.44
CA GLN A 176 6.91 -0.62 15.81
C GLN A 176 7.55 -2.00 15.66
N GLU A 177 7.40 -2.87 16.64
CA GLU A 177 7.91 -4.24 16.60
C GLU A 177 7.18 -5.07 15.53
N ILE A 178 5.85 -4.98 15.47
CA ILE A 178 5.05 -5.66 14.44
C ILE A 178 5.44 -5.16 13.05
N ALA A 179 5.57 -3.85 12.86
CA ALA A 179 6.00 -3.26 11.58
C ALA A 179 7.39 -3.82 11.16
N THR A 180 8.33 -3.93 12.11
CA THR A 180 9.64 -4.53 11.85
C THR A 180 9.54 -6.01 11.45
N ILE A 181 8.63 -6.77 12.08
CA ILE A 181 8.44 -8.19 11.79
C ILE A 181 7.84 -8.41 10.39
N ILE A 182 6.92 -7.57 9.95
CA ILE A 182 6.30 -7.65 8.61
C ILE A 182 7.10 -6.89 7.54
N ASP A 183 8.23 -6.30 7.94
CA ASP A 183 9.17 -5.59 7.06
C ASP A 183 8.54 -4.36 6.38
N VAL A 184 7.98 -3.45 7.19
CA VAL A 184 7.41 -2.17 6.75
C VAL A 184 7.80 -1.04 7.70
N SER A 185 7.77 0.20 7.22
CA SER A 185 7.82 1.39 8.06
C SER A 185 6.44 1.73 8.64
N VAL A 186 6.41 2.54 9.68
CA VAL A 186 5.18 3.10 10.24
C VAL A 186 5.02 4.53 9.77
N ASP A 187 3.86 4.84 9.20
CA ASP A 187 3.51 6.21 8.81
C ASP A 187 3.56 7.13 10.05
N PRO A 188 4.31 8.24 10.01
CA PRO A 188 4.46 9.14 11.15
C PRO A 188 3.14 9.64 11.75
N ARG A 189 2.10 9.78 10.94
CA ARG A 189 0.75 10.21 11.39
C ARG A 189 0.12 9.23 12.39
N THR A 190 0.57 7.98 12.44
CA THR A 190 0.17 7.01 13.46
C THR A 190 0.52 7.49 14.87
N TRP A 191 1.69 8.12 15.02
CA TRP A 191 2.18 8.59 16.31
C TRP A 191 1.44 9.85 16.79
N ASP A 192 0.85 10.62 15.88
CA ASP A 192 -0.01 11.75 16.23
C ASP A 192 -1.31 11.29 16.92
N ILE A 193 -1.79 10.09 16.55
CA ILE A 193 -2.98 9.47 17.14
C ILE A 193 -2.66 8.73 18.45
N MET A 194 -1.53 8.02 18.50
CA MET A 194 -1.13 7.18 19.63
C MET A 194 -0.39 7.97 20.72
N THR A 195 -1.01 9.04 21.24
CA THR A 195 -0.36 9.95 22.20
C THR A 195 -0.44 9.49 23.65
N ASP A 196 -1.49 8.75 24.04
CA ASP A 196 -1.77 8.45 25.44
C ASP A 196 -1.10 7.18 25.95
N GLY A 197 -0.68 6.29 25.07
CA GLY A 197 0.08 5.07 25.33
C GLY A 197 -0.57 4.10 26.33
N PHE A 198 -0.91 2.92 25.86
CA PHE A 198 -1.36 1.80 26.71
C PHE A 198 -0.20 0.87 27.01
N ARG A 199 -0.36 0.04 28.03
CA ARG A 199 0.59 -1.02 28.37
C ARG A 199 -0.01 -2.36 28.01
N ILE A 200 0.64 -3.08 27.12
CA ILE A 200 0.18 -4.35 26.56
C ILE A 200 1.01 -5.50 27.14
N PRO A 201 0.39 -6.55 27.71
CA PRO A 201 1.11 -7.76 28.07
C PRO A 201 1.57 -8.49 26.81
N PRO A 202 2.59 -9.38 26.87
CA PRO A 202 3.01 -10.19 25.75
C PRO A 202 1.82 -10.95 25.16
N PRO A 203 1.51 -10.78 23.86
CA PRO A 203 0.38 -11.44 23.24
C PRO A 203 0.72 -12.93 23.06
N THR A 204 -0.01 -13.79 23.74
CA THR A 204 0.09 -15.24 23.56
C THR A 204 -1.15 -15.72 22.80
N ASN A 205 -0.97 -16.57 21.80
CA ASN A 205 -2.04 -17.12 20.97
C ASN A 205 -2.80 -16.10 20.09
N TYR A 206 -2.21 -14.93 19.83
CA TYR A 206 -2.75 -13.95 18.90
C TYR A 206 -1.85 -13.82 17.67
N THR A 207 -2.45 -13.60 16.53
CA THR A 207 -1.73 -13.17 15.34
C THR A 207 -1.28 -11.71 15.47
N LEU A 208 -0.27 -11.31 14.70
CA LEU A 208 0.15 -9.91 14.68
C LEU A 208 -0.99 -8.99 14.24
N ARG A 209 -1.83 -9.46 13.30
CA ARG A 209 -3.03 -8.74 12.83
C ARG A 209 -4.04 -8.53 13.94
N GLU A 210 -4.34 -9.57 14.74
CA GLU A 210 -5.26 -9.44 15.89
C GLU A 210 -4.72 -8.45 16.92
N VAL A 211 -3.41 -8.47 17.18
CA VAL A 211 -2.78 -7.51 18.11
C VAL A 211 -2.94 -6.08 17.61
N LEU A 212 -2.68 -5.84 16.31
CA LEU A 212 -2.93 -4.54 15.68
C LEU A 212 -4.39 -4.14 15.81
N GLY A 213 -5.33 -5.08 15.58
CA GLY A 213 -6.76 -4.83 15.72
C GLY A 213 -7.13 -4.40 17.15
N TYR A 214 -6.64 -5.06 18.19
CA TYR A 214 -6.90 -4.67 19.58
C TYR A 214 -6.34 -3.28 19.90
N ILE A 215 -5.13 -2.96 19.41
CA ILE A 215 -4.56 -1.62 19.57
C ILE A 215 -5.43 -0.60 18.84
N ALA A 216 -5.79 -0.85 17.58
CA ALA A 216 -6.65 0.04 16.80
C ALA A 216 -8.00 0.31 17.48
N GLY A 217 -8.60 -0.73 18.09
CA GLY A 217 -9.85 -0.61 18.84
C GLY A 217 -9.75 0.36 20.02
N ALA A 218 -8.62 0.39 20.72
CA ALA A 218 -8.37 1.32 21.81
C ALA A 218 -8.32 2.79 21.36
N TYR A 219 -7.96 3.02 20.10
CA TYR A 219 -7.91 4.34 19.47
C TYR A 219 -9.10 4.63 18.53
N ALA A 220 -10.16 3.83 18.63
CA ALA A 220 -11.35 3.92 17.77
C ALA A 220 -10.98 4.00 16.28
N GLY A 221 -10.12 3.12 15.83
CA GLY A 221 -9.56 3.13 14.47
C GLY A 221 -9.36 1.77 13.86
N CYS A 222 -8.65 1.76 12.75
CA CYS A 222 -8.22 0.59 12.00
C CYS A 222 -6.78 0.77 11.52
N PHE A 223 -5.99 -0.31 11.48
CA PHE A 223 -4.71 -0.30 10.78
C PHE A 223 -4.89 -0.66 9.31
N ILE A 224 -4.27 0.10 8.46
CA ILE A 224 -4.20 -0.11 7.01
C ILE A 224 -2.76 0.05 6.52
N MET A 225 -2.48 -0.44 5.31
CA MET A 225 -1.26 -0.07 4.59
C MET A 225 -1.54 1.16 3.72
N THR A 226 -0.60 2.10 3.69
CA THR A 226 -0.67 3.26 2.81
C THR A 226 -0.30 2.89 1.37
N ASP A 227 -0.59 3.78 0.42
CA ASP A 227 -0.23 3.61 -0.99
C ASP A 227 1.29 3.42 -1.20
N VAL A 228 2.12 3.87 -0.26
CA VAL A 228 3.58 3.68 -0.30
C VAL A 228 4.07 2.47 0.51
N GLY A 229 3.15 1.69 1.10
CA GLY A 229 3.46 0.46 1.83
C GLY A 229 3.86 0.67 3.29
N GLU A 230 3.44 1.77 3.91
CA GLU A 230 3.66 2.04 5.34
C GLU A 230 2.44 1.63 6.17
N LEU A 231 2.67 1.10 7.38
CA LEU A 231 1.61 0.78 8.33
C LEU A 231 1.04 2.06 8.95
N ARG A 232 -0.27 2.27 8.83
CA ARG A 232 -0.95 3.47 9.35
C ARG A 232 -2.15 3.11 10.19
N LEU A 233 -2.24 3.74 11.38
CA LEU A 233 -3.47 3.82 12.16
C LEU A 233 -4.34 4.96 11.62
N VAL A 234 -5.58 4.64 11.27
CA VAL A 234 -6.62 5.62 10.89
C VAL A 234 -7.70 5.58 11.95
N SER A 235 -7.94 6.68 12.62
CA SER A 235 -8.99 6.80 13.65
C SER A 235 -10.20 7.55 13.11
N ILE A 236 -11.40 7.13 13.48
CA ILE A 236 -12.62 7.88 13.18
C ILE A 236 -12.69 9.22 13.91
N LEU A 237 -11.84 9.38 14.95
CA LEU A 237 -11.69 10.64 15.68
C LEU A 237 -10.70 11.58 14.99
N GLU A 238 -9.99 11.12 13.97
CA GLU A 238 -9.19 11.97 13.09
C GLU A 238 -10.15 12.84 12.28
N LEU A 239 -10.53 13.97 12.88
CA LEU A 239 -11.36 14.95 12.19
C LEU A 239 -10.66 15.31 10.88
N PRO A 240 -11.36 15.29 9.74
CA PRO A 240 -10.77 15.77 8.50
C PRO A 240 -10.22 17.16 8.77
N GLN A 241 -8.92 17.35 8.55
CA GLN A 241 -8.36 18.69 8.58
C GLN A 241 -9.24 19.54 7.67
N GLU A 242 -9.76 20.63 8.20
CA GLU A 242 -10.70 21.52 7.48
C GLU A 242 -9.98 22.23 6.32
N THR A 243 -9.37 21.46 5.41
CA THR A 243 -8.59 21.94 4.27
C THR A 243 -9.45 22.54 3.15
N ASN A 244 -10.78 22.36 3.23
CA ASN A 244 -11.74 22.85 2.24
C ASN A 244 -12.56 24.04 2.74
N LEU A 245 -12.04 24.79 3.70
CA LEU A 245 -12.65 26.02 4.16
C LEU A 245 -12.37 27.14 3.16
N LEU A 246 -13.39 27.92 2.86
CA LEU A 246 -13.26 29.08 2.02
C LEU A 246 -12.57 30.18 2.85
N VAL A 247 -11.41 30.63 2.36
CA VAL A 247 -10.67 31.76 2.95
C VAL A 247 -10.67 32.94 2.00
N ASP A 248 -10.65 34.15 2.54
CA ASP A 248 -10.48 35.36 1.75
C ASP A 248 -9.01 35.57 1.33
N GLY A 249 -8.74 36.64 0.61
CA GLY A 249 -7.39 36.98 0.16
C GLY A 249 -6.40 37.34 1.29
N ALA A 250 -6.86 37.50 2.52
CA ALA A 250 -6.07 37.74 3.72
C ALA A 250 -5.84 36.45 4.52
N GLY A 251 -6.48 35.35 4.14
CA GLY A 251 -6.41 34.05 4.82
C GLY A 251 -7.42 33.87 5.95
N ASP A 252 -8.38 34.78 6.09
CA ASP A 252 -9.47 34.68 7.07
C ASP A 252 -10.60 33.80 6.54
N TYR A 253 -11.23 33.03 7.44
CA TYR A 253 -12.33 32.16 7.07
C TYR A 253 -13.58 32.96 6.68
N ILE A 254 -14.12 32.65 5.50
CA ILE A 254 -15.41 33.18 5.10
C ILE A 254 -16.51 32.44 5.85
N THR A 255 -17.34 33.18 6.58
CA THR A 255 -18.44 32.63 7.39
C THR A 255 -19.81 33.07 6.85
N PHE A 256 -20.80 32.22 6.99
CA PHE A 256 -22.21 32.58 6.73
C PHE A 256 -23.03 32.22 7.97
N GLY A 257 -23.66 33.22 8.56
CA GLY A 257 -24.44 33.06 9.79
C GLY A 257 -23.63 32.64 11.02
N GLY A 258 -22.27 32.85 11.02
CA GLY A 258 -21.36 32.43 12.07
C GLY A 258 -20.69 31.07 11.81
N ASP A 259 -21.16 30.31 10.84
CA ASP A 259 -20.57 29.04 10.45
C ASP A 259 -19.55 29.20 9.31
N ARG A 260 -18.45 28.46 9.35
CA ARG A 260 -17.45 28.43 8.30
C ARG A 260 -18.00 27.74 7.04
N ILE A 261 -17.81 28.35 5.88
CA ILE A 261 -18.26 27.77 4.60
C ILE A 261 -17.26 26.67 4.20
N LYS A 262 -17.79 25.47 3.97
CA LYS A 262 -17.03 24.35 3.42
C LYS A 262 -17.28 24.24 1.93
N LEU A 263 -16.20 24.06 1.14
CA LEU A 263 -16.32 23.64 -0.24
C LEU A 263 -16.56 22.12 -0.26
N THR A 264 -17.75 21.70 -0.66
CA THR A 264 -18.00 20.30 -1.04
C THR A 264 -17.43 20.09 -2.44
N ALA A 265 -16.46 19.19 -2.56
CA ALA A 265 -15.93 18.75 -3.85
C ALA A 265 -16.99 17.95 -4.61
#